data_116bf90ccf26c882eb63fa8801226b8b
#
_entry.id   116bf90ccf26c882eb63fa8801226b8b
#
_cell.length_a   1.000
_cell.length_b   1.000
_cell.length_c   1.000
_cell.angle_alpha   90.00
_cell.angle_beta   90.00
_cell.angle_gamma   90.00
#
_symmetry.space_group_name_H-M   'P 1'
#
loop_
_entity.id
_entity.type
_entity.pdbx_description
1 polymer ?
#
loop_
_entity_poly.entity_id
_entity_poly.type
_entity_poly.pdbx_seq_one_letter_code
_entity_poly.pdbx_strand_id
1 'polypeptide(L)'
;MKYLRWLLFPFSLLYGLVVIMRNWCYDAGFFKSYKFTKPVISVGNLDVGGAGKSPMTEYLIRLLKDNYKLATLSRGYGRKTKGFLKAGPRIENQEVKNQESRAKNQESTVESQELEREAGYPSDTIHHPPLTLAGQIGDEPAQFKHKFPEITVAVCEKRVNGIKQLLPDHDLILLDDAYQHRAAEPGLSILLFDYNRVDEPYLLLPAGNMREPFSGRWRARIVIVGKCPAQLTVDDMNELASKIKPLPYQALFFTSIAYQQLQYQDGKPADFIMDEGTTVFLLTGIANTQPLLQHLRGLTRHIVHHNYPDHHPFTLKNITKLAAEFEACASQKKIIVTTEKDAQRLESPWFKQALPAMGKPPVFVVPIRVEFLNGGGRQFDQLIFDYVREHTAYNELY
;
A
#
# COMPACT_ATOMS: atom_id res chain seq x y z
N MET A 1 14.97 9.91 -20.95
CA MET A 1 15.22 9.52 -19.56
C MET A 1 16.21 8.34 -19.39
N LYS A 2 16.33 7.38 -20.32
CA LYS A 2 17.28 6.24 -20.20
C LYS A 2 18.73 6.71 -20.07
N TYR A 3 19.20 7.68 -20.85
CA TYR A 3 20.59 8.17 -20.81
C TYR A 3 20.92 8.95 -19.53
N LEU A 4 19.97 9.63 -18.93
CA LEU A 4 20.18 10.33 -17.65
C LEU A 4 20.45 9.37 -16.49
N ARG A 5 19.88 8.15 -16.52
CA ARG A 5 20.14 7.10 -15.52
C ARG A 5 21.59 6.62 -15.53
N TRP A 6 22.25 6.60 -16.69
CA TRP A 6 23.68 6.23 -16.78
C TRP A 6 24.60 7.23 -16.09
N LEU A 7 24.25 8.53 -16.10
CA LEU A 7 24.98 9.54 -15.34
C LEU A 7 24.90 9.32 -13.82
N LEU A 8 23.83 8.66 -13.35
CA LEU A 8 23.63 8.34 -11.95
C LEU A 8 24.32 7.03 -11.51
N PHE A 9 24.91 6.28 -12.45
CA PHE A 9 25.51 4.98 -12.15
C PHE A 9 26.63 5.03 -11.10
N PRO A 10 27.56 6.02 -11.09
CA PRO A 10 28.57 6.14 -10.03
C PRO A 10 27.95 6.29 -8.62
N PHE A 11 26.84 7.03 -8.52
CA PHE A 11 26.11 7.17 -7.26
C PHE A 11 25.44 5.87 -6.82
N SER A 12 25.01 5.04 -7.78
CA SER A 12 24.47 3.71 -7.48
C SER A 12 25.52 2.77 -6.93
N LEU A 13 26.76 2.87 -7.38
CA LEU A 13 27.87 2.08 -6.81
C LEU A 13 28.12 2.48 -5.35
N LEU A 14 28.16 3.78 -5.07
CA LEU A 14 28.33 4.29 -3.70
C LEU A 14 27.15 3.88 -2.80
N TYR A 15 25.93 4.06 -3.27
CA TYR A 15 24.73 3.61 -2.56
C TYR A 15 24.77 2.09 -2.31
N GLY A 16 25.14 1.32 -3.34
CA GLY A 16 25.31 -0.13 -3.25
C GLY A 16 26.32 -0.55 -2.19
N LEU A 17 27.48 0.09 -2.17
CA LEU A 17 28.51 -0.17 -1.16
C LEU A 17 27.97 0.07 0.25
N VAL A 18 27.30 1.18 0.50
CA VAL A 18 26.70 1.51 1.80
C VAL A 18 25.66 0.46 2.21
N VAL A 19 24.77 0.07 1.29
CA VAL A 19 23.73 -0.94 1.56
C VAL A 19 24.33 -2.31 1.81
N ILE A 20 25.33 -2.72 1.02
CA ILE A 20 26.04 -4.01 1.18
C ILE A 20 26.77 -4.03 2.53
N MET A 21 27.51 -2.97 2.87
CA MET A 21 28.21 -2.87 4.14
C MET A 21 27.23 -2.90 5.33
N ARG A 22 26.11 -2.14 5.26
CA ARG A 22 25.05 -2.19 6.27
C ARG A 22 24.49 -3.61 6.43
N ASN A 23 24.20 -4.28 5.32
CA ASN A 23 23.65 -5.63 5.37
C ASN A 23 24.67 -6.63 5.95
N TRP A 24 25.93 -6.51 5.57
CA TRP A 24 27.00 -7.30 6.14
C TRP A 24 27.15 -7.08 7.65
N CYS A 25 27.04 -5.84 8.15
CA CYS A 25 27.06 -5.56 9.59
C CYS A 25 25.91 -6.29 10.35
N TYR A 26 24.75 -6.43 9.74
CA TYR A 26 23.66 -7.24 10.32
C TYR A 26 23.99 -8.74 10.25
N ASP A 27 24.50 -9.23 9.12
CA ASP A 27 24.82 -10.66 8.92
C ASP A 27 25.97 -11.10 9.84
N ALA A 28 26.95 -10.24 10.07
CA ALA A 28 28.08 -10.48 10.96
C ALA A 28 27.77 -10.21 12.46
N GLY A 29 26.55 -9.76 12.79
CA GLY A 29 26.12 -9.49 14.16
C GLY A 29 26.60 -8.16 14.77
N PHE A 30 27.29 -7.29 13.99
CA PHE A 30 27.65 -5.94 14.48
C PHE A 30 26.41 -5.08 14.77
N PHE A 31 25.38 -5.22 13.94
CA PHE A 31 24.10 -4.60 14.19
C PHE A 31 23.12 -5.62 14.74
N LYS A 32 22.42 -5.25 15.81
CA LYS A 32 21.50 -6.15 16.50
C LYS A 32 20.21 -6.33 15.72
N SER A 33 19.87 -7.59 15.40
CA SER A 33 18.56 -8.03 14.95
C SER A 33 17.79 -8.63 16.12
N TYR A 34 16.49 -8.35 16.20
CA TYR A 34 15.62 -8.82 17.26
C TYR A 34 14.65 -9.87 16.72
N LYS A 35 14.69 -11.07 17.28
CA LYS A 35 13.67 -12.12 17.12
C LYS A 35 12.55 -11.89 18.13
N PHE A 36 11.41 -12.46 17.87
CA PHE A 36 10.20 -12.25 18.68
C PHE A 36 9.61 -13.59 19.13
N THR A 37 8.98 -13.59 20.30
CA THR A 37 8.37 -14.77 20.89
C THR A 37 7.05 -15.16 20.22
N LYS A 38 6.35 -14.25 19.58
CA LYS A 38 5.13 -14.53 18.81
C LYS A 38 5.40 -14.47 17.31
N PRO A 39 4.57 -15.12 16.48
CA PRO A 39 4.75 -15.12 15.04
C PRO A 39 4.76 -13.71 14.47
N VAL A 40 5.76 -13.42 13.66
CA VAL A 40 5.88 -12.16 12.88
C VAL A 40 6.11 -12.52 11.43
N ILE A 41 5.18 -12.14 10.56
CA ILE A 41 5.27 -12.33 9.11
C ILE A 41 5.57 -10.99 8.45
N SER A 42 6.58 -10.93 7.60
CA SER A 42 6.93 -9.72 6.84
C SER A 42 6.60 -9.88 5.37
N VAL A 43 5.90 -8.91 4.82
CA VAL A 43 5.67 -8.75 3.38
C VAL A 43 6.52 -7.59 2.88
N GLY A 44 7.26 -7.80 1.78
CA GLY A 44 8.08 -6.74 1.23
C GLY A 44 8.62 -7.04 -0.17
N ASN A 45 9.46 -6.15 -0.68
CA ASN A 45 10.11 -6.28 -1.99
C ASN A 45 11.52 -5.68 -1.95
N LEU A 46 12.33 -5.93 -2.97
CA LEU A 46 13.70 -5.42 -3.07
C LEU A 46 13.77 -4.07 -3.78
N ASP A 47 12.79 -3.71 -4.57
CA ASP A 47 12.76 -2.52 -5.43
C ASP A 47 11.83 -1.42 -4.90
N VAL A 48 11.94 -0.22 -5.46
CA VAL A 48 10.95 0.83 -5.25
C VAL A 48 9.76 0.62 -6.16
N GLY A 49 8.56 0.90 -5.64
CA GLY A 49 7.32 0.80 -6.40
C GLY A 49 6.35 -0.26 -5.89
N GLY A 50 5.25 -0.38 -6.58
CA GLY A 50 4.11 -1.17 -6.15
C GLY A 50 4.19 -2.63 -6.59
N ALA A 51 5.00 -3.46 -5.96
CA ALA A 51 5.09 -4.90 -6.26
C ALA A 51 3.87 -5.73 -5.81
N GLY A 52 2.79 -5.09 -5.35
CA GLY A 52 1.60 -5.81 -4.86
C GLY A 52 1.64 -6.14 -3.37
N LYS A 53 2.47 -5.45 -2.57
CA LYS A 53 2.59 -5.67 -1.12
C LYS A 53 1.26 -5.53 -0.39
N SER A 54 0.59 -4.38 -0.53
CA SER A 54 -0.66 -4.11 0.20
C SER A 54 -1.76 -5.10 -0.14
N PRO A 55 -2.02 -5.47 -1.42
CA PRO A 55 -2.95 -6.55 -1.74
C PRO A 55 -2.57 -7.91 -1.14
N MET A 56 -1.27 -8.24 -1.06
CA MET A 56 -0.79 -9.47 -0.41
C MET A 56 -0.96 -9.41 1.11
N THR A 57 -0.68 -8.27 1.73
CA THR A 57 -0.95 -8.06 3.17
C THR A 57 -2.45 -8.22 3.45
N GLU A 58 -3.34 -7.69 2.60
CA GLU A 58 -4.78 -7.90 2.72
C GLU A 58 -5.20 -9.37 2.56
N TYR A 59 -4.55 -10.12 1.65
CA TYR A 59 -4.77 -11.56 1.53
C TYR A 59 -4.46 -12.27 2.86
N LEU A 60 -3.30 -11.98 3.45
CA LEU A 60 -2.92 -12.55 4.75
C LEU A 60 -3.85 -12.12 5.88
N ILE A 61 -4.33 -10.87 5.87
CA ILE A 61 -5.31 -10.41 6.86
C ILE A 61 -6.58 -11.28 6.75
N ARG A 62 -7.14 -11.47 5.54
CA ARG A 62 -8.34 -12.29 5.34
C ARG A 62 -8.13 -13.75 5.75
N LEU A 63 -6.95 -14.30 5.49
CA LEU A 63 -6.60 -15.67 5.83
C LEU A 63 -6.53 -15.90 7.35
N LEU A 64 -6.08 -14.89 8.11
CA LEU A 64 -5.64 -15.10 9.51
C LEU A 64 -6.54 -14.45 10.55
N LYS A 65 -7.30 -13.40 10.20
CA LYS A 65 -8.03 -12.56 11.15
C LYS A 65 -9.10 -13.28 11.96
N ASP A 66 -9.69 -14.33 11.41
CA ASP A 66 -10.77 -15.08 12.07
C ASP A 66 -10.23 -16.10 13.09
N ASN A 67 -8.94 -16.44 13.01
CA ASN A 67 -8.28 -17.43 13.87
C ASN A 67 -7.32 -16.83 14.91
N TYR A 68 -6.85 -15.58 14.69
CA TYR A 68 -5.81 -14.97 15.52
C TYR A 68 -6.13 -13.50 15.82
N LYS A 69 -5.77 -13.05 17.01
CA LYS A 69 -5.72 -11.61 17.32
C LYS A 69 -4.61 -10.95 16.52
N LEU A 70 -4.96 -10.45 15.36
CA LEU A 70 -4.04 -9.97 14.35
C LEU A 70 -3.75 -8.47 14.51
N ALA A 71 -2.48 -8.09 14.39
CA ALA A 71 -2.07 -6.70 14.18
C ALA A 71 -1.28 -6.55 12.89
N THR A 72 -1.49 -5.43 12.19
CA THR A 72 -0.59 -4.98 11.11
C THR A 72 0.30 -3.85 11.61
N LEU A 73 1.55 -3.83 11.17
CA LEU A 73 2.51 -2.78 11.49
C LEU A 73 3.26 -2.35 10.25
N SER A 74 3.11 -1.08 9.89
CA SER A 74 3.81 -0.47 8.77
C SER A 74 4.60 0.79 9.20
N ARG A 75 5.28 1.46 8.26
CA ARG A 75 5.93 2.74 8.51
C ARG A 75 4.94 3.89 8.60
N GLY A 76 3.82 3.77 7.87
CA GLY A 76 2.92 4.88 7.62
C GLY A 76 3.57 5.88 6.66
N TYR A 77 3.83 5.47 5.42
CA TYR A 77 4.40 6.36 4.42
C TYR A 77 3.46 7.55 4.15
N GLY A 78 4.02 8.76 4.06
CA GLY A 78 3.24 9.99 3.84
C GLY A 78 2.47 10.52 5.05
N ARG A 79 2.48 9.83 6.21
CA ARG A 79 1.81 10.31 7.44
C ARG A 79 2.46 11.59 7.97
N LYS A 80 1.65 12.43 8.61
CA LYS A 80 2.11 13.67 9.27
C LYS A 80 2.49 13.46 10.74
N THR A 81 2.21 12.31 11.31
CA THR A 81 2.53 11.93 12.70
C THR A 81 3.88 11.22 12.82
N LYS A 82 4.40 11.06 14.04
CA LYS A 82 5.64 10.34 14.34
C LYS A 82 5.44 9.36 15.50
N GLY A 83 6.35 8.39 15.61
CA GLY A 83 6.35 7.41 16.68
C GLY A 83 5.34 6.27 16.45
N PHE A 84 5.02 5.56 17.52
CA PHE A 84 4.02 4.48 17.48
C PHE A 84 2.62 5.07 17.58
N LEU A 85 1.73 4.63 16.69
CA LEU A 85 0.33 5.01 16.69
C LEU A 85 -0.53 3.81 16.29
N LYS A 86 -1.56 3.50 17.08
CA LYS A 86 -2.63 2.57 16.69
C LYS A 86 -3.74 3.36 15.99
N ALA A 87 -4.26 2.86 14.88
CA ALA A 87 -5.46 3.40 14.26
C ALA A 87 -6.65 3.19 15.22
N GLY A 88 -7.18 4.28 15.75
CA GLY A 88 -8.34 4.27 16.63
C GLY A 88 -9.56 4.92 15.97
N PRO A 89 -10.76 4.81 16.56
CA PRO A 89 -11.82 5.76 16.29
C PRO A 89 -11.30 7.15 16.61
N ARG A 90 -11.59 8.15 15.76
CA ARG A 90 -11.09 9.54 15.83
C ARG A 90 -10.50 9.91 17.19
N ILE A 91 -9.19 10.16 17.24
CA ILE A 91 -8.57 10.71 18.44
C ILE A 91 -9.08 12.16 18.55
N GLU A 92 -10.05 12.38 19.42
CA GLU A 92 -10.38 13.73 19.87
C GLU A 92 -9.16 14.26 20.65
N ASN A 93 -8.51 15.22 20.06
CA ASN A 93 -7.56 16.22 20.56
C ASN A 93 -7.09 16.10 22.03
N GLN A 94 -6.21 15.18 22.38
CA GLN A 94 -5.47 15.28 23.67
C GLN A 94 -3.95 15.32 23.56
N GLU A 95 -3.33 14.94 22.44
CA GLU A 95 -1.86 14.96 22.33
C GLU A 95 -1.29 15.95 21.29
N VAL A 96 -2.12 16.67 20.55
CA VAL A 96 -1.67 17.67 19.55
C VAL A 96 -1.09 18.92 20.23
N LYS A 97 -1.46 19.21 21.47
CA LYS A 97 -0.99 20.41 22.22
C LYS A 97 0.52 20.50 22.47
N ASN A 98 1.25 19.38 22.40
CA ASN A 98 2.70 19.37 22.67
C ASN A 98 3.58 19.45 21.40
N GLN A 99 3.02 19.50 20.20
CA GLN A 99 3.79 19.57 18.95
C GLN A 99 3.65 20.91 18.20
N GLU A 100 2.70 21.77 18.54
CA GLU A 100 2.49 23.07 17.88
C GLU A 100 3.65 24.07 18.08
N SER A 101 4.51 23.86 19.07
CA SER A 101 5.65 24.75 19.34
C SER A 101 6.87 24.52 18.42
N ARG A 102 6.87 23.51 17.53
CA ARG A 102 8.01 23.19 16.65
C ARG A 102 7.76 23.30 15.14
N ALA A 103 6.55 23.61 14.69
CA ALA A 103 6.18 23.66 13.26
C ALA A 103 6.21 25.09 12.65
N LYS A 104 6.96 26.03 13.21
CA LYS A 104 6.99 27.43 12.76
C LYS A 104 7.93 27.74 11.58
N ASN A 105 8.37 26.77 10.79
CA ASN A 105 9.19 27.04 9.60
C ASN A 105 8.89 26.04 8.49
N GLN A 106 7.96 26.37 7.60
CA GLN A 106 7.98 25.89 6.19
C GLN A 106 6.98 26.67 5.31
N GLU A 107 7.50 27.22 4.25
CA GLU A 107 6.90 28.15 3.28
C GLU A 107 5.77 27.63 2.39
N SER A 108 5.22 26.45 2.61
CA SER A 108 4.12 25.89 1.81
C SER A 108 2.70 26.34 2.23
N THR A 109 2.62 27.27 3.18
CA THR A 109 1.37 27.71 3.83
C THR A 109 0.66 28.86 3.09
N VAL A 110 1.35 29.58 2.21
CA VAL A 110 0.85 30.84 1.65
C VAL A 110 -0.20 30.59 0.55
N GLU A 111 0.05 29.63 -0.32
CA GLU A 111 -0.86 29.34 -1.46
C GLU A 111 -2.21 28.73 -1.02
N SER A 112 -2.21 27.98 0.09
CA SER A 112 -3.44 27.43 0.68
C SER A 112 -4.30 28.50 1.35
N GLN A 113 -3.67 29.54 1.92
CA GLN A 113 -4.36 30.64 2.62
C GLN A 113 -5.05 31.62 1.67
N GLU A 114 -4.49 31.85 0.46
CA GLU A 114 -5.12 32.72 -0.53
C GLU A 114 -6.39 32.08 -1.13
N LEU A 115 -6.37 30.78 -1.37
CA LEU A 115 -7.54 30.04 -1.88
C LEU A 115 -8.69 29.96 -0.86
N GLU A 116 -8.37 29.95 0.44
CA GLU A 116 -9.37 29.93 1.52
C GLU A 116 -10.05 31.30 1.69
N ARG A 117 -9.36 32.42 1.41
CA ARG A 117 -9.92 33.77 1.45
C ARG A 117 -10.89 34.04 0.32
N GLU A 118 -10.65 33.50 -0.86
CA GLU A 118 -11.55 33.63 -2.01
C GLU A 118 -12.85 32.81 -1.84
N ALA A 119 -12.85 31.78 -0.99
CA ALA A 119 -14.02 30.94 -0.70
C ALA A 119 -14.96 31.48 0.38
N GLY A 120 -14.70 32.68 0.93
CA GLY A 120 -15.62 33.39 1.84
C GLY A 120 -15.73 32.86 3.27
N TYR A 121 -14.72 32.18 3.80
CA TYR A 121 -14.69 31.71 5.19
C TYR A 121 -14.29 32.84 6.16
N PRO A 122 -14.89 32.94 7.37
CA PRO A 122 -14.53 33.95 8.38
C PRO A 122 -13.11 33.74 8.88
N SER A 123 -12.35 34.83 8.95
CA SER A 123 -10.90 34.88 9.22
C SER A 123 -10.48 34.65 10.69
N ASP A 124 -11.37 34.26 11.60
CA ASP A 124 -11.12 34.36 13.03
C ASP A 124 -11.04 33.02 13.79
N THR A 125 -10.52 31.99 13.18
CA THR A 125 -9.87 30.86 13.90
C THR A 125 -9.32 29.89 12.84
N ILE A 126 -8.01 29.82 12.70
CA ILE A 126 -7.35 28.79 11.90
C ILE A 126 -7.55 27.44 12.62
N HIS A 127 -8.72 26.87 12.49
CA HIS A 127 -8.92 25.46 12.78
C HIS A 127 -8.44 24.68 11.56
N HIS A 128 -7.18 24.24 11.57
CA HIS A 128 -6.76 23.20 10.66
C HIS A 128 -7.75 22.03 10.78
N PRO A 129 -8.41 21.60 9.71
CA PRO A 129 -9.32 20.47 9.80
C PRO A 129 -8.57 19.27 10.39
N PRO A 130 -9.20 18.50 11.26
CA PRO A 130 -8.54 17.34 11.88
C PRO A 130 -7.99 16.43 10.78
N LEU A 131 -6.74 15.97 10.95
CA LEU A 131 -6.08 15.07 10.00
C LEU A 131 -7.00 13.89 9.68
N THR A 132 -7.19 13.62 8.40
CA THR A 132 -7.84 12.37 7.97
C THR A 132 -7.08 11.16 8.52
N LEU A 133 -7.71 9.99 8.59
CA LEU A 133 -7.03 8.77 9.02
C LEU A 133 -5.77 8.52 8.18
N ALA A 134 -5.85 8.69 6.86
CA ALA A 134 -4.69 8.60 5.96
C ALA A 134 -3.59 9.63 6.31
N GLY A 135 -3.95 10.85 6.70
CA GLY A 135 -3.00 11.85 7.18
C GLY A 135 -2.32 11.47 8.50
N GLN A 136 -3.00 10.70 9.36
CA GLN A 136 -2.48 10.25 10.65
C GLN A 136 -1.55 9.04 10.52
N ILE A 137 -1.93 8.03 9.74
CA ILE A 137 -1.24 6.73 9.69
C ILE A 137 -0.71 6.35 8.29
N GLY A 138 -1.02 7.11 7.24
CA GLY A 138 -0.69 6.81 5.83
C GLY A 138 -1.81 6.09 5.10
N ASP A 139 -1.76 6.12 3.76
CA ASP A 139 -2.83 5.62 2.89
C ASP A 139 -3.08 4.10 3.04
N GLU A 140 -2.03 3.28 2.97
CA GLU A 140 -2.14 1.82 3.05
C GLU A 140 -2.68 1.35 4.42
N PRO A 141 -2.14 1.82 5.58
CA PRO A 141 -2.72 1.47 6.87
C PRO A 141 -4.17 1.97 7.04
N ALA A 142 -4.51 3.14 6.49
CA ALA A 142 -5.88 3.64 6.51
C ALA A 142 -6.82 2.72 5.72
N GLN A 143 -6.40 2.24 4.56
CA GLN A 143 -7.13 1.25 3.76
C GLN A 143 -7.33 -0.06 4.53
N PHE A 144 -6.29 -0.59 5.21
CA PHE A 144 -6.44 -1.79 6.03
C PHE A 144 -7.46 -1.57 7.16
N LYS A 145 -7.39 -0.44 7.86
CA LYS A 145 -8.34 -0.15 8.95
C LYS A 145 -9.77 0.02 8.47
N HIS A 146 -9.95 0.63 7.29
CA HIS A 146 -11.27 0.76 6.67
C HIS A 146 -11.86 -0.60 6.26
N LYS A 147 -11.06 -1.47 5.63
CA LYS A 147 -11.50 -2.79 5.13
C LYS A 147 -11.64 -3.84 6.23
N PHE A 148 -10.88 -3.72 7.30
CA PHE A 148 -10.79 -4.69 8.39
C PHE A 148 -10.85 -3.96 9.75
N PRO A 149 -12.02 -3.41 10.10
CA PRO A 149 -12.17 -2.63 11.33
C PRO A 149 -11.89 -3.45 12.60
N GLU A 150 -12.01 -4.78 12.52
CA GLU A 150 -11.81 -5.72 13.63
C GLU A 150 -10.36 -5.93 14.01
N ILE A 151 -9.39 -5.71 13.09
CA ILE A 151 -7.96 -5.89 13.41
C ILE A 151 -7.33 -4.62 14.00
N THR A 152 -6.21 -4.79 14.67
CA THR A 152 -5.35 -3.67 15.06
C THR A 152 -4.46 -3.27 13.90
N VAL A 153 -4.56 -2.01 13.48
CA VAL A 153 -3.65 -1.41 12.51
C VAL A 153 -2.77 -0.41 13.23
N ALA A 154 -1.45 -0.56 13.13
CA ALA A 154 -0.48 0.31 13.79
C ALA A 154 0.62 0.76 12.84
N VAL A 155 1.23 1.90 13.16
CA VAL A 155 2.37 2.46 12.44
C VAL A 155 3.49 2.82 13.41
N CYS A 156 4.74 2.62 12.99
CA CYS A 156 5.93 2.98 13.75
C CYS A 156 7.15 2.97 12.85
N GLU A 157 7.99 4.00 12.86
CA GLU A 157 9.23 4.04 12.07
C GLU A 157 10.21 2.95 12.55
N LYS A 158 10.33 2.78 13.88
CA LYS A 158 11.17 1.74 14.51
C LYS A 158 10.33 0.49 14.71
N ARG A 159 10.32 -0.43 13.71
CA ARG A 159 9.50 -1.65 13.72
C ARG A 159 9.64 -2.46 15.00
N VAL A 160 10.87 -2.61 15.53
CA VAL A 160 11.14 -3.34 16.78
C VAL A 160 10.32 -2.78 17.94
N ASN A 161 10.26 -1.43 18.07
CA ASN A 161 9.48 -0.79 19.13
C ASN A 161 7.98 -1.00 18.93
N GLY A 162 7.51 -0.89 17.67
CA GLY A 162 6.11 -1.14 17.34
C GLY A 162 5.69 -2.58 17.63
N ILE A 163 6.52 -3.56 17.24
CA ILE A 163 6.27 -4.98 17.54
C ILE A 163 6.18 -5.20 19.04
N LYS A 164 7.15 -4.71 19.84
CA LYS A 164 7.16 -4.86 21.30
C LYS A 164 5.90 -4.30 21.96
N GLN A 165 5.31 -3.23 21.43
CA GLN A 165 4.08 -2.65 21.95
C GLN A 165 2.82 -3.44 21.53
N LEU A 166 2.89 -4.21 20.44
CA LEU A 166 1.77 -5.01 19.95
C LEU A 166 1.75 -6.43 20.53
N LEU A 167 2.92 -7.02 20.79
CA LEU A 167 3.06 -8.41 21.25
C LEU A 167 2.20 -8.79 22.46
N PRO A 168 2.02 -7.94 23.50
CA PRO A 168 1.22 -8.34 24.67
C PRO A 168 -0.23 -8.68 24.32
N ASP A 169 -0.84 -7.94 23.39
CA ASP A 169 -2.28 -7.99 23.10
C ASP A 169 -2.62 -8.81 21.86
N HIS A 170 -1.63 -9.27 21.06
CA HIS A 170 -1.84 -9.91 19.76
C HIS A 170 -1.11 -11.24 19.66
N ASP A 171 -1.70 -12.17 18.91
CA ASP A 171 -1.13 -13.52 18.67
C ASP A 171 -0.16 -13.51 17.50
N LEU A 172 -0.39 -12.61 16.52
CA LEU A 172 0.34 -12.55 15.26
C LEU A 172 0.49 -11.10 14.79
N ILE A 173 1.66 -10.75 14.24
CA ILE A 173 1.93 -9.45 13.66
C ILE A 173 2.32 -9.57 12.19
N LEU A 174 1.62 -8.85 11.31
CA LEU A 174 1.99 -8.68 9.91
C LEU A 174 2.75 -7.37 9.72
N LEU A 175 3.95 -7.45 9.19
CA LEU A 175 4.78 -6.29 8.83
C LEU A 175 4.58 -5.98 7.35
N ASP A 176 4.05 -4.81 7.04
CA ASP A 176 3.94 -4.32 5.68
C ASP A 176 5.13 -3.41 5.32
N ASP A 177 5.71 -3.65 4.12
CA ASP A 177 6.91 -2.98 3.58
C ASP A 177 8.08 -2.90 4.58
N ALA A 178 8.45 -4.05 5.16
CA ALA A 178 9.48 -4.10 6.19
C ALA A 178 10.75 -4.88 5.80
N TYR A 179 10.90 -5.35 4.57
CA TYR A 179 12.01 -6.21 4.14
C TYR A 179 13.39 -5.60 4.37
N GLN A 180 13.53 -4.27 4.20
CA GLN A 180 14.77 -3.53 4.45
C GLN A 180 15.01 -3.22 5.93
N HIS A 181 14.02 -3.48 6.81
CA HIS A 181 14.12 -3.14 8.24
C HIS A 181 14.76 -4.25 9.05
N ARG A 182 16.06 -4.51 8.79
CA ARG A 182 16.84 -5.64 9.31
C ARG A 182 16.94 -5.74 10.83
N ALA A 183 16.71 -4.65 11.57
CA ALA A 183 16.68 -4.70 13.02
C ALA A 183 15.53 -5.56 13.57
N ALA A 184 14.41 -5.70 12.83
CA ALA A 184 13.36 -6.65 13.15
C ALA A 184 13.57 -7.90 12.28
N GLU A 185 13.81 -9.05 12.92
CA GLU A 185 13.96 -10.33 12.25
C GLU A 185 12.62 -11.09 12.34
N PRO A 186 11.81 -11.08 11.27
CA PRO A 186 10.56 -11.82 11.25
C PRO A 186 10.84 -13.32 11.15
N GLY A 187 9.98 -14.15 11.74
CA GLY A 187 10.13 -15.61 11.62
C GLY A 187 9.78 -16.10 10.21
N LEU A 188 8.93 -15.36 9.46
CA LEU A 188 8.61 -15.64 8.06
C LEU A 188 8.67 -14.37 7.23
N SER A 189 9.47 -14.40 6.16
CA SER A 189 9.55 -13.32 5.17
C SER A 189 9.00 -13.75 3.82
N ILE A 190 8.07 -12.94 3.29
CA ILE A 190 7.48 -13.07 1.97
C ILE A 190 8.02 -11.95 1.09
N LEU A 191 8.67 -12.31 0.00
CA LEU A 191 9.29 -11.39 -0.93
C LEU A 191 8.52 -11.35 -2.25
N LEU A 192 8.07 -10.17 -2.65
CA LEU A 192 7.36 -9.97 -3.89
C LEU A 192 8.26 -9.41 -4.98
N PHE A 193 8.09 -9.94 -6.19
CA PHE A 193 8.59 -9.39 -7.46
C PHE A 193 7.39 -8.97 -8.32
N ASP A 194 7.52 -7.87 -9.04
CA ASP A 194 6.53 -7.43 -10.03
C ASP A 194 6.81 -8.12 -11.37
N TYR A 195 5.86 -8.90 -11.89
CA TYR A 195 5.96 -9.57 -13.18
C TYR A 195 6.42 -8.64 -14.29
N ASN A 196 5.88 -7.43 -14.36
CA ASN A 196 6.19 -6.45 -15.40
C ASN A 196 7.63 -5.89 -15.33
N ARG A 197 8.38 -6.27 -14.29
CA ARG A 197 9.72 -5.74 -14.02
C ARG A 197 10.80 -6.81 -13.86
N VAL A 198 10.43 -8.08 -13.98
CA VAL A 198 11.38 -9.21 -13.85
C VAL A 198 12.49 -9.13 -14.91
N ASP A 199 12.18 -8.57 -16.08
CA ASP A 199 13.17 -8.38 -17.18
C ASP A 199 13.96 -7.08 -17.07
N GLU A 200 13.68 -6.21 -16.09
CA GLU A 200 14.45 -5.01 -15.87
C GLU A 200 15.81 -5.36 -15.23
N PRO A 201 16.90 -4.65 -15.59
CA PRO A 201 18.17 -4.82 -14.92
C PRO A 201 18.09 -4.54 -13.43
N TYR A 202 18.60 -5.44 -12.59
CA TYR A 202 18.63 -5.30 -11.14
C TYR A 202 19.66 -4.27 -10.66
N LEU A 203 19.52 -3.02 -11.14
CA LEU A 203 20.37 -1.92 -10.76
C LEU A 203 19.87 -1.22 -9.49
N LEU A 204 20.81 -0.86 -8.63
CA LEU A 204 20.53 -0.13 -7.40
C LEU A 204 20.16 1.33 -7.65
N LEU A 205 19.46 1.94 -6.70
CA LEU A 205 19.20 3.37 -6.69
C LEU A 205 20.51 4.18 -6.73
N PRO A 206 20.56 5.35 -7.37
CA PRO A 206 19.47 6.02 -8.12
C PRO A 206 19.42 5.65 -9.62
N ALA A 207 20.40 4.92 -10.17
CA ALA A 207 20.39 4.56 -11.60
C ALA A 207 19.33 3.50 -11.93
N GLY A 208 19.06 2.59 -11.00
CA GLY A 208 18.00 1.58 -11.10
C GLY A 208 16.87 1.80 -10.11
N ASN A 209 16.16 0.72 -9.82
CA ASN A 209 14.99 0.72 -8.95
C ASN A 209 15.19 -0.11 -7.67
N MET A 210 16.33 -0.82 -7.53
CA MET A 210 16.57 -1.69 -6.38
C MET A 210 16.96 -0.89 -5.14
N ARG A 211 16.26 -1.15 -4.01
CA ARG A 211 16.60 -0.62 -2.68
C ARG A 211 17.80 -1.35 -2.05
N GLU A 212 18.03 -2.59 -2.47
CA GLU A 212 19.13 -3.43 -2.02
C GLU A 212 19.49 -4.46 -3.11
N PRO A 213 20.67 -5.08 -3.05
CA PRO A 213 21.09 -6.05 -4.06
C PRO A 213 20.10 -7.22 -4.19
N PHE A 214 19.99 -7.76 -5.40
CA PHE A 214 19.14 -8.92 -5.70
C PHE A 214 19.50 -10.14 -4.82
N SER A 215 20.75 -10.27 -4.41
CA SER A 215 21.17 -11.29 -3.45
C SER A 215 20.37 -11.23 -2.15
N GLY A 216 19.88 -10.08 -1.73
CA GLY A 216 19.06 -9.93 -0.52
C GLY A 216 17.82 -10.82 -0.47
N ARG A 217 17.39 -11.42 -1.61
CA ARG A 217 16.28 -12.37 -1.69
C ARG A 217 16.49 -13.63 -0.83
N TRP A 218 17.73 -13.96 -0.49
CA TRP A 218 18.04 -15.13 0.35
C TRP A 218 17.34 -15.14 1.71
N ARG A 219 16.96 -13.98 2.23
CA ARG A 219 16.27 -13.87 3.54
C ARG A 219 14.78 -14.28 3.49
N ALA A 220 14.20 -14.36 2.30
CA ALA A 220 12.82 -14.78 2.16
C ALA A 220 12.69 -16.30 2.18
N ARG A 221 11.65 -16.80 2.84
CA ARG A 221 11.25 -18.20 2.77
C ARG A 221 10.21 -18.44 1.67
N ILE A 222 9.43 -17.42 1.37
CA ILE A 222 8.42 -17.44 0.30
C ILE A 222 8.76 -16.32 -0.69
N VAL A 223 8.77 -16.66 -1.97
CA VAL A 223 8.94 -15.73 -3.08
C VAL A 223 7.66 -15.74 -3.92
N ILE A 224 7.17 -14.56 -4.27
CA ILE A 224 5.96 -14.41 -5.07
C ILE A 224 6.27 -13.51 -6.26
N VAL A 225 5.97 -13.99 -7.46
CA VAL A 225 5.88 -13.13 -8.65
C VAL A 225 4.42 -12.67 -8.76
N GLY A 226 4.19 -11.40 -8.45
CA GLY A 226 2.85 -10.81 -8.45
C GLY A 226 2.53 -10.07 -9.73
N LYS A 227 1.24 -9.77 -9.93
CA LYS A 227 0.69 -9.08 -11.11
C LYS A 227 0.93 -9.84 -12.42
N CYS A 228 1.03 -11.15 -12.35
CA CYS A 228 1.07 -11.98 -13.54
C CYS A 228 -0.23 -11.86 -14.33
N PRO A 229 -0.22 -12.09 -15.65
CA PRO A 229 -1.42 -12.36 -16.41
C PRO A 229 -2.19 -13.53 -15.79
N ALA A 230 -3.52 -13.47 -15.82
CA ALA A 230 -4.36 -14.56 -15.27
C ALA A 230 -4.14 -15.91 -15.97
N GLN A 231 -3.73 -15.88 -17.23
CA GLN A 231 -3.45 -17.04 -18.07
C GLN A 231 -1.94 -17.25 -18.26
N LEU A 232 -1.21 -17.39 -17.14
CA LEU A 232 0.22 -17.70 -17.18
C LEU A 232 0.40 -19.20 -17.44
N THR A 233 1.16 -19.57 -18.48
CA THR A 233 1.46 -20.97 -18.82
C THR A 233 2.53 -21.55 -17.89
N VAL A 234 2.65 -22.87 -17.87
CA VAL A 234 3.72 -23.56 -17.11
C VAL A 234 5.11 -23.17 -17.65
N ASP A 235 5.25 -22.99 -18.95
CA ASP A 235 6.50 -22.56 -19.56
C ASP A 235 6.89 -21.14 -19.16
N ASP A 236 5.92 -20.21 -19.14
CA ASP A 236 6.14 -18.84 -18.61
C ASP A 236 6.60 -18.89 -17.14
N MET A 237 5.99 -19.75 -16.33
CA MET A 237 6.38 -19.91 -14.91
C MET A 237 7.82 -20.46 -14.78
N ASN A 238 8.20 -21.42 -15.60
CA ASN A 238 9.56 -21.96 -15.62
C ASN A 238 10.58 -20.88 -16.06
N GLU A 239 10.23 -20.06 -17.06
CA GLU A 239 11.06 -18.94 -17.48
C GLU A 239 11.23 -17.92 -16.35
N LEU A 240 10.16 -17.52 -15.69
CA LEU A 240 10.20 -16.61 -14.54
C LEU A 240 11.02 -17.20 -13.38
N ALA A 241 10.84 -18.50 -13.08
CA ALA A 241 11.64 -19.18 -12.07
C ALA A 241 13.15 -19.15 -12.42
N SER A 242 13.50 -19.32 -13.71
CA SER A 242 14.89 -19.23 -14.16
C SER A 242 15.51 -17.85 -13.99
N LYS A 243 14.70 -16.78 -14.07
CA LYS A 243 15.10 -15.38 -13.87
C LYS A 243 15.21 -15.02 -12.37
N ILE A 244 14.23 -15.42 -11.58
CA ILE A 244 14.18 -15.17 -10.13
C ILE A 244 15.22 -16.02 -9.39
N LYS A 245 15.49 -17.23 -9.87
CA LYS A 245 16.44 -18.20 -9.29
C LYS A 245 16.17 -18.41 -7.81
N PRO A 246 14.98 -18.95 -7.44
CA PRO A 246 14.68 -19.24 -6.05
C PRO A 246 15.69 -20.23 -5.48
N LEU A 247 16.03 -20.09 -4.21
CA LEU A 247 16.93 -20.99 -3.52
C LEU A 247 16.15 -22.27 -3.10
N PRO A 248 16.82 -23.42 -2.90
CA PRO A 248 16.15 -24.71 -2.66
C PRO A 248 15.16 -24.73 -1.49
N TYR A 249 15.35 -23.86 -0.48
CA TYR A 249 14.45 -23.74 0.67
C TYR A 249 13.32 -22.74 0.47
N GLN A 250 13.27 -22.05 -0.66
CA GLN A 250 12.24 -21.04 -0.97
C GLN A 250 11.11 -21.66 -1.74
N ALA A 251 9.88 -21.41 -1.27
CA ALA A 251 8.68 -21.70 -2.05
C ALA A 251 8.42 -20.53 -3.02
N LEU A 252 8.18 -20.84 -4.30
CA LEU A 252 7.87 -19.87 -5.34
C LEU A 252 6.40 -19.97 -5.73
N PHE A 253 5.71 -18.82 -5.74
CA PHE A 253 4.32 -18.69 -6.14
C PHE A 253 4.14 -17.61 -7.20
N PHE A 254 3.05 -17.72 -7.95
CA PHE A 254 2.63 -16.75 -8.97
C PHE A 254 1.23 -16.26 -8.64
N THR A 255 1.02 -14.95 -8.75
CA THR A 255 -0.27 -14.35 -8.43
C THR A 255 -0.68 -13.32 -9.48
N SER A 256 -1.97 -13.24 -9.74
CA SER A 256 -2.61 -12.17 -10.52
C SER A 256 -3.35 -11.20 -9.61
N ILE A 257 -3.77 -10.08 -10.18
CA ILE A 257 -4.68 -9.13 -9.56
C ILE A 257 -6.05 -9.28 -10.22
N ALA A 258 -7.04 -9.67 -9.43
CA ALA A 258 -8.43 -9.74 -9.87
C ALA A 258 -9.19 -8.48 -9.41
N TYR A 259 -9.86 -7.83 -10.33
CA TYR A 259 -10.79 -6.74 -10.05
C TYR A 259 -12.12 -7.32 -9.58
N GLN A 260 -12.66 -6.74 -8.50
CA GLN A 260 -13.91 -7.19 -7.91
C GLN A 260 -15.08 -6.30 -8.34
N GLN A 261 -16.30 -6.71 -7.99
CA GLN A 261 -17.49 -5.89 -8.18
C GLN A 261 -17.30 -4.51 -7.54
N LEU A 262 -17.83 -3.48 -8.22
CA LEU A 262 -17.85 -2.11 -7.69
C LEU A 262 -18.45 -2.09 -6.28
N GLN A 263 -17.88 -1.23 -5.44
CA GLN A 263 -18.36 -1.00 -4.08
C GLN A 263 -18.58 0.49 -3.86
N TYR A 264 -19.48 0.83 -2.96
CA TYR A 264 -19.54 2.16 -2.39
C TYR A 264 -18.32 2.45 -1.53
N GLN A 265 -18.09 3.72 -1.18
CA GLN A 265 -16.96 4.10 -0.31
C GLN A 265 -17.02 3.46 1.09
N ASP A 266 -18.19 3.07 1.56
CA ASP A 266 -18.39 2.35 2.83
C ASP A 266 -18.11 0.83 2.74
N GLY A 267 -17.67 0.34 1.57
CA GLY A 267 -17.34 -1.07 1.34
C GLY A 267 -18.53 -1.96 0.98
N LYS A 268 -19.74 -1.44 0.93
CA LYS A 268 -20.92 -2.21 0.51
C LYS A 268 -20.89 -2.45 -1.00
N PRO A 269 -21.31 -3.64 -1.48
CA PRO A 269 -21.46 -3.90 -2.90
C PRO A 269 -22.33 -2.84 -3.58
N ALA A 270 -21.96 -2.40 -4.76
CA ALA A 270 -22.76 -1.47 -5.54
C ALA A 270 -23.89 -2.22 -6.26
N ASP A 271 -25.11 -1.68 -6.16
CA ASP A 271 -26.25 -2.15 -6.95
C ASP A 271 -26.20 -1.61 -8.38
N PHE A 272 -25.00 -1.49 -8.95
CA PHE A 272 -24.78 -0.92 -10.26
C PHE A 272 -23.97 -1.88 -11.14
N ILE A 273 -24.53 -2.18 -12.31
CA ILE A 273 -23.84 -2.98 -13.34
C ILE A 273 -23.36 -2.03 -14.43
N MET A 274 -22.05 -2.02 -14.66
CA MET A 274 -21.42 -1.30 -15.73
C MET A 274 -21.65 -2.03 -17.05
N ASP A 275 -21.94 -1.28 -18.10
CA ASP A 275 -22.11 -1.76 -19.47
C ASP A 275 -21.44 -0.85 -20.49
N GLU A 276 -21.45 -1.21 -21.77
CA GLU A 276 -20.82 -0.45 -22.86
C GLU A 276 -21.31 1.01 -22.97
N GLY A 277 -22.55 1.30 -22.56
CA GLY A 277 -23.15 2.65 -22.59
C GLY A 277 -22.82 3.50 -21.35
N THR A 278 -22.21 2.91 -20.33
CA THR A 278 -21.85 3.62 -19.10
C THR A 278 -20.69 4.57 -19.34
N THR A 279 -20.81 5.84 -18.98
CA THR A 279 -19.69 6.79 -18.97
C THR A 279 -19.00 6.78 -17.62
N VAL A 280 -17.72 6.42 -17.58
CA VAL A 280 -16.91 6.34 -16.37
C VAL A 280 -16.01 7.55 -16.26
N PHE A 281 -16.17 8.34 -15.20
CA PHE A 281 -15.22 9.36 -14.77
C PHE A 281 -14.23 8.71 -13.80
N LEU A 282 -13.07 8.32 -14.31
CA LEU A 282 -12.05 7.62 -13.53
C LEU A 282 -11.13 8.63 -12.86
N LEU A 283 -11.11 8.63 -11.53
CA LEU A 283 -10.24 9.48 -10.71
C LEU A 283 -9.13 8.62 -10.08
N THR A 284 -7.86 8.89 -10.42
CA THR A 284 -6.73 8.13 -9.88
C THR A 284 -5.53 8.99 -9.54
N GLY A 285 -4.83 8.60 -8.46
CA GLY A 285 -3.52 9.09 -8.02
C GLY A 285 -2.62 7.92 -7.59
N ILE A 286 -2.51 6.88 -8.44
CA ILE A 286 -1.68 5.70 -8.23
C ILE A 286 -0.57 5.62 -9.27
N ALA A 287 0.52 4.93 -8.95
CA ALA A 287 1.73 4.85 -9.78
C ALA A 287 1.51 4.24 -11.18
N ASN A 288 0.62 3.25 -11.33
CA ASN A 288 0.33 2.62 -12.62
C ASN A 288 -1.17 2.39 -12.78
N THR A 289 -1.77 3.14 -13.66
CA THR A 289 -3.22 3.12 -13.96
C THR A 289 -3.59 2.21 -15.14
N GLN A 290 -2.60 1.74 -15.91
CA GLN A 290 -2.87 0.99 -17.15
C GLN A 290 -3.65 -0.31 -16.95
N PRO A 291 -3.37 -1.16 -15.93
CA PRO A 291 -4.15 -2.37 -15.71
C PRO A 291 -5.62 -2.08 -15.39
N LEU A 292 -5.89 -1.03 -14.60
CA LEU A 292 -7.25 -0.61 -14.27
C LEU A 292 -7.98 -0.06 -15.50
N LEU A 293 -7.30 0.77 -16.31
CA LEU A 293 -7.86 1.26 -17.57
C LEU A 293 -8.19 0.13 -18.53
N GLN A 294 -7.30 -0.87 -18.64
CA GLN A 294 -7.53 -2.04 -19.49
C GLN A 294 -8.75 -2.83 -19.01
N HIS A 295 -8.89 -3.06 -17.70
CA HIS A 295 -10.04 -3.71 -17.11
C HIS A 295 -11.34 -2.94 -17.42
N LEU A 296 -11.38 -1.63 -17.18
CA LEU A 296 -12.56 -0.79 -17.42
C LEU A 296 -12.92 -0.70 -18.90
N ARG A 297 -11.94 -0.68 -19.81
CA ARG A 297 -12.17 -0.72 -21.27
C ARG A 297 -12.80 -2.00 -21.77
N GLY A 298 -12.67 -3.10 -21.00
CA GLY A 298 -13.41 -4.34 -21.24
C GLY A 298 -14.88 -4.26 -20.86
N LEU A 299 -15.28 -3.27 -20.08
CA LEU A 299 -16.64 -3.09 -19.56
C LEU A 299 -17.38 -1.91 -20.20
N THR A 300 -16.67 -0.84 -20.59
CA THR A 300 -17.27 0.35 -21.18
C THR A 300 -16.36 0.98 -22.23
N ARG A 301 -16.98 1.71 -23.20
CA ARG A 301 -16.27 2.44 -24.25
C ARG A 301 -15.96 3.89 -23.87
N HIS A 302 -16.61 4.43 -22.82
CA HIS A 302 -16.57 5.85 -22.47
C HIS A 302 -15.89 6.06 -21.13
N ILE A 303 -14.59 6.42 -21.16
CA ILE A 303 -13.79 6.69 -19.96
C ILE A 303 -13.18 8.09 -20.06
N VAL A 304 -13.55 8.95 -19.13
CA VAL A 304 -12.91 10.25 -18.87
C VAL A 304 -11.95 10.07 -17.70
N HIS A 305 -10.64 10.15 -17.96
CA HIS A 305 -9.62 9.82 -16.96
C HIS A 305 -8.98 11.06 -16.36
N HIS A 306 -9.27 11.33 -15.10
CA HIS A 306 -8.57 12.31 -14.26
C HIS A 306 -7.37 11.63 -13.60
N ASN A 307 -6.22 11.68 -14.29
CA ASN A 307 -4.98 11.01 -13.86
C ASN A 307 -4.06 11.98 -13.15
N TYR A 308 -3.72 11.68 -11.91
CA TYR A 308 -2.82 12.46 -11.08
C TYR A 308 -1.58 11.64 -10.68
N PRO A 309 -0.48 12.27 -10.25
CA PRO A 309 0.70 11.58 -9.73
C PRO A 309 0.38 10.63 -8.56
N ASP A 310 1.24 9.63 -8.34
CA ASP A 310 1.10 8.73 -7.19
C ASP A 310 1.10 9.52 -5.88
N HIS A 311 0.24 9.13 -4.95
CA HIS A 311 0.01 9.80 -3.67
C HIS A 311 -0.48 11.26 -3.77
N HIS A 312 -1.10 11.66 -4.90
CA HIS A 312 -1.60 13.02 -5.07
C HIS A 312 -2.67 13.37 -4.03
N PRO A 313 -2.51 14.47 -3.27
CA PRO A 313 -3.57 14.99 -2.41
C PRO A 313 -4.63 15.66 -3.30
N PHE A 314 -5.83 15.07 -3.37
CA PHE A 314 -6.92 15.67 -4.15
C PHE A 314 -7.35 17.01 -3.55
N THR A 315 -7.19 18.08 -4.31
CA THR A 315 -7.55 19.45 -3.93
C THR A 315 -8.98 19.78 -4.34
N LEU A 316 -9.55 20.85 -3.77
CA LEU A 316 -10.85 21.37 -4.18
C LEU A 316 -10.89 21.63 -5.71
N LYS A 317 -9.82 22.21 -6.28
CA LYS A 317 -9.69 22.45 -7.73
C LYS A 317 -9.83 21.17 -8.56
N ASN A 318 -9.22 20.06 -8.10
CA ASN A 318 -9.33 18.78 -8.80
C ASN A 318 -10.79 18.27 -8.79
N ILE A 319 -11.46 18.39 -7.65
CA ILE A 319 -12.85 17.94 -7.48
C ILE A 319 -13.82 18.82 -8.24
N THR A 320 -13.64 20.16 -8.22
CA THR A 320 -14.46 21.10 -9.00
C THR A 320 -14.33 20.84 -10.49
N LYS A 321 -13.11 20.54 -10.99
CA LYS A 321 -12.91 20.17 -12.40
C LYS A 321 -13.66 18.88 -12.74
N LEU A 322 -13.52 17.84 -11.92
CA LEU A 322 -14.26 16.57 -12.09
C LEU A 322 -15.77 16.82 -12.10
N ALA A 323 -16.27 17.66 -11.17
CA ALA A 323 -17.65 18.05 -11.07
C ALA A 323 -18.19 18.69 -12.35
N ALA A 324 -17.50 19.71 -12.83
CA ALA A 324 -17.92 20.45 -14.02
C ALA A 324 -17.97 19.54 -15.26
N GLU A 325 -16.97 18.69 -15.45
CA GLU A 325 -16.94 17.75 -16.58
C GLU A 325 -18.03 16.66 -16.43
N PHE A 326 -18.30 16.20 -15.19
CA PHE A 326 -19.36 15.25 -14.92
C PHE A 326 -20.74 15.84 -15.23
N GLU A 327 -21.02 17.08 -14.80
CA GLU A 327 -22.27 17.77 -15.06
C GLU A 327 -22.48 18.06 -16.57
N ALA A 328 -21.44 18.53 -17.25
CA ALA A 328 -21.48 18.83 -18.70
C ALA A 328 -21.69 17.58 -19.57
N CYS A 329 -21.46 16.38 -19.04
CA CYS A 329 -21.63 15.13 -19.78
C CYS A 329 -23.11 14.82 -19.98
N ALA A 330 -23.54 14.69 -21.23
CA ALA A 330 -24.93 14.42 -21.62
C ALA A 330 -25.38 12.96 -21.34
N SER A 331 -24.45 12.05 -21.02
CA SER A 331 -24.80 10.65 -20.71
C SER A 331 -25.71 10.56 -19.49
N GLN A 332 -26.82 9.83 -19.62
CA GLN A 332 -27.73 9.55 -18.51
C GLN A 332 -27.15 8.49 -17.54
N LYS A 333 -26.31 7.58 -18.06
CA LYS A 333 -25.67 6.53 -17.30
C LYS A 333 -24.19 6.86 -17.09
N LYS A 334 -23.92 7.68 -16.09
CA LYS A 334 -22.56 8.14 -15.75
C LYS A 334 -22.25 7.93 -14.27
N ILE A 335 -21.00 7.53 -13.99
CA ILE A 335 -20.51 7.22 -12.65
C ILE A 335 -19.12 7.78 -12.44
N ILE A 336 -18.75 8.02 -11.18
CA ILE A 336 -17.36 8.28 -10.78
C ILE A 336 -16.79 6.99 -10.22
N VAL A 337 -15.59 6.63 -10.69
CA VAL A 337 -14.86 5.43 -10.25
C VAL A 337 -13.49 5.83 -9.75
N THR A 338 -13.07 5.24 -8.63
CA THR A 338 -11.74 5.45 -8.05
C THR A 338 -11.16 4.15 -7.52
N THR A 339 -9.89 4.16 -7.09
CA THR A 339 -9.24 3.02 -6.45
C THR A 339 -9.48 3.00 -4.94
N GLU A 340 -9.30 1.85 -4.29
CA GLU A 340 -9.39 1.73 -2.83
C GLU A 340 -8.40 2.64 -2.11
N LYS A 341 -7.18 2.79 -2.66
CA LYS A 341 -6.13 3.67 -2.13
C LYS A 341 -6.52 5.14 -2.23
N ASP A 342 -7.05 5.55 -3.38
CA ASP A 342 -7.46 6.94 -3.63
C ASP A 342 -8.70 7.31 -2.83
N ALA A 343 -9.62 6.37 -2.61
CA ALA A 343 -10.82 6.58 -1.80
C ALA A 343 -10.49 7.06 -0.37
N GLN A 344 -9.38 6.58 0.23
CA GLN A 344 -8.93 7.04 1.56
C GLN A 344 -8.56 8.53 1.59
N ARG A 345 -8.12 9.08 0.45
CA ARG A 345 -7.80 10.52 0.30
C ARG A 345 -9.02 11.36 0.00
N LEU A 346 -10.06 10.75 -0.57
CA LEU A 346 -11.36 11.41 -0.85
C LEU A 346 -12.25 11.52 0.40
N GLU A 347 -11.89 10.94 1.53
CA GLU A 347 -12.57 11.15 2.82
C GLU A 347 -12.38 12.58 3.38
N SER A 348 -11.67 13.44 2.66
CA SER A 348 -11.46 14.83 3.04
C SER A 348 -12.80 15.59 3.15
N PRO A 349 -12.92 16.57 4.09
CA PRO A 349 -14.12 17.40 4.23
C PRO A 349 -14.53 18.08 2.91
N TRP A 350 -13.58 18.49 2.11
CA TRP A 350 -13.78 19.14 0.80
C TRP A 350 -14.56 18.28 -0.18
N PHE A 351 -14.23 16.99 -0.26
CA PHE A 351 -14.92 16.07 -1.17
C PHE A 351 -16.37 15.87 -0.73
N LYS A 352 -16.59 15.71 0.59
CA LYS A 352 -17.93 15.56 1.16
C LYS A 352 -18.81 16.81 0.96
N GLN A 353 -18.20 18.00 0.90
CA GLN A 353 -18.92 19.25 0.62
C GLN A 353 -19.21 19.44 -0.88
N ALA A 354 -18.31 19.02 -1.74
CA ALA A 354 -18.44 19.17 -3.18
C ALA A 354 -19.47 18.19 -3.80
N LEU A 355 -19.58 16.97 -3.27
CA LEU A 355 -20.53 15.95 -3.75
C LEU A 355 -22.00 16.39 -3.81
N PRO A 356 -22.57 17.07 -2.79
CA PRO A 356 -23.94 17.60 -2.86
C PRO A 356 -24.16 18.63 -3.96
N ALA A 357 -23.16 19.49 -4.20
CA ALA A 357 -23.21 20.47 -5.27
C ALA A 357 -23.23 19.83 -6.69
N MET A 358 -22.68 18.62 -6.82
CA MET A 358 -22.70 17.80 -8.04
C MET A 358 -23.99 16.97 -8.20
N GLY A 359 -25.05 17.18 -7.42
CA GLY A 359 -26.24 16.33 -7.45
C GLY A 359 -26.01 14.92 -6.84
N LYS A 360 -24.99 14.77 -5.99
CA LYS A 360 -24.61 13.49 -5.34
C LYS A 360 -24.34 12.36 -6.34
N PRO A 361 -23.35 12.51 -7.26
CA PRO A 361 -23.05 11.48 -8.23
C PRO A 361 -22.66 10.17 -7.52
N PRO A 362 -22.99 9.01 -8.08
CA PRO A 362 -22.54 7.74 -7.53
C PRO A 362 -21.04 7.64 -7.67
N VAL A 363 -20.34 7.57 -6.53
CA VAL A 363 -18.88 7.34 -6.45
C VAL A 363 -18.64 5.91 -6.02
N PHE A 364 -18.00 5.17 -6.89
CA PHE A 364 -17.68 3.77 -6.67
C PHE A 364 -16.18 3.54 -6.55
N VAL A 365 -15.84 2.54 -5.79
CA VAL A 365 -14.49 2.03 -5.62
C VAL A 365 -14.35 0.71 -6.38
N VAL A 366 -13.25 0.50 -7.08
CA VAL A 366 -12.90 -0.79 -7.69
C VAL A 366 -11.98 -1.53 -6.74
N PRO A 367 -12.48 -2.55 -6.01
CA PRO A 367 -11.63 -3.35 -5.16
C PRO A 367 -10.77 -4.31 -5.98
N ILE A 368 -9.61 -4.64 -5.43
CA ILE A 368 -8.73 -5.66 -6.02
C ILE A 368 -8.45 -6.77 -5.02
N ARG A 369 -8.17 -7.96 -5.54
CA ARG A 369 -7.71 -9.11 -4.76
C ARG A 369 -6.54 -9.80 -5.44
N VAL A 370 -5.69 -10.40 -4.60
CA VAL A 370 -4.66 -11.32 -5.07
C VAL A 370 -5.31 -12.68 -5.33
N GLU A 371 -5.03 -13.25 -6.47
CA GLU A 371 -5.40 -14.62 -6.83
C GLU A 371 -4.15 -15.43 -7.15
N PHE A 372 -3.99 -16.57 -6.48
CA PHE A 372 -2.89 -17.49 -6.75
C PHE A 372 -3.17 -18.29 -8.01
N LEU A 373 -2.18 -18.39 -8.88
CA LEU A 373 -2.28 -19.14 -10.13
C LEU A 373 -2.01 -20.63 -9.90
N ASN A 374 -2.52 -21.46 -10.80
CA ASN A 374 -2.30 -22.94 -10.84
C ASN A 374 -2.56 -23.65 -9.49
N GLY A 375 -3.56 -23.21 -8.75
CA GLY A 375 -3.93 -23.83 -7.48
C GLY A 375 -2.95 -23.61 -6.33
N GLY A 376 -1.95 -22.73 -6.50
CA GLY A 376 -0.93 -22.46 -5.49
C GLY A 376 -1.45 -21.87 -4.17
N GLY A 377 -2.69 -21.35 -4.14
CA GLY A 377 -3.28 -20.74 -2.96
C GLY A 377 -3.36 -21.70 -1.77
N ARG A 378 -3.82 -22.94 -1.98
CA ARG A 378 -3.91 -23.93 -0.89
C ARG A 378 -2.54 -24.25 -0.27
N GLN A 379 -1.52 -24.39 -1.11
CA GLN A 379 -0.16 -24.66 -0.64
C GLN A 379 0.41 -23.45 0.11
N PHE A 380 0.15 -22.26 -0.39
CA PHE A 380 0.56 -21.02 0.30
C PHE A 380 -0.11 -20.91 1.67
N ASP A 381 -1.43 -21.07 1.74
CA ASP A 381 -2.21 -21.01 2.98
C ASP A 381 -1.70 -22.01 4.01
N GLN A 382 -1.43 -23.25 3.57
CA GLN A 382 -0.86 -24.30 4.42
C GLN A 382 0.49 -23.89 5.00
N LEU A 383 1.41 -23.36 4.20
CA LEU A 383 2.72 -22.88 4.65
C LEU A 383 2.58 -21.75 5.70
N ILE A 384 1.60 -20.86 5.52
CA ILE A 384 1.34 -19.78 6.49
C ILE A 384 0.84 -20.35 7.82
N PHE A 385 -0.16 -21.25 7.76
CA PHE A 385 -0.70 -21.87 8.99
C PHE A 385 0.32 -22.76 9.67
N ASP A 386 1.13 -23.52 8.95
CA ASP A 386 2.19 -24.35 9.52
C ASP A 386 3.21 -23.50 10.26
N TYR A 387 3.68 -22.41 9.64
CA TYR A 387 4.58 -21.47 10.30
C TYR A 387 4.00 -20.92 11.61
N VAL A 388 2.74 -20.47 11.60
CA VAL A 388 2.12 -19.89 12.81
C VAL A 388 1.99 -20.94 13.91
N ARG A 389 1.55 -22.18 13.56
CA ARG A 389 1.42 -23.29 14.52
C ARG A 389 2.75 -23.72 15.12
N GLU A 390 3.78 -23.92 14.30
CA GLU A 390 5.11 -24.31 14.74
C GLU A 390 5.71 -23.26 15.69
N HIS A 391 5.55 -21.97 15.35
CA HIS A 391 6.08 -20.89 16.17
C HIS A 391 5.37 -20.77 17.51
N THR A 392 4.06 -21.02 17.56
CA THR A 392 3.28 -21.02 18.80
C THR A 392 3.63 -22.21 19.68
N ALA A 393 3.69 -23.41 19.13
CA ALA A 393 4.05 -24.64 19.86
C ALA A 393 5.46 -24.58 20.46
N TYR A 394 6.44 -24.01 19.72
CA TYR A 394 7.81 -23.88 20.22
C TYR A 394 7.88 -22.99 21.48
N ASN A 395 7.08 -21.91 21.54
CA ASN A 395 7.09 -20.97 22.64
C ASN A 395 6.27 -21.43 23.86
N GLU A 396 5.40 -22.44 23.71
CA GLU A 396 4.70 -23.10 24.83
C GLU A 396 5.59 -24.13 25.59
N LEU A 397 6.68 -24.56 24.93
CA LEU A 397 7.59 -25.59 25.50
C LEU A 397 8.79 -24.99 26.24
N TYR A 398 9.00 -23.69 26.16
CA TYR A 398 10.08 -22.94 26.82
C TYR A 398 9.57 -21.66 27.49
#